data_746d4c26f849428391196c1533532b1a
#
_entry.id   746d4c26f849428391196c1533532b1a
#
_cell.length_a   1.000
_cell.length_b   1.000
_cell.length_c   1.000
_cell.angle_alpha   90.00
_cell.angle_beta   90.00
_cell.angle_gamma   90.00
#
_symmetry.space_group_name_H-M   'P 1'
#
loop_
_entity.id
_entity.type
_entity.pdbx_description
1 polymer ?
#
loop_
_entity_poly.entity_id
_entity_poly.type
_entity_poly.pdbx_seq_one_letter_code
_entity_poly.pdbx_strand_id
1 'polypeptide(L)'
;MTARIGMLAEAERAHAWLRRTYGDRVVLRGVEPVHVGERLVLFGCGYPDDSEPMLAATVCVPRDGSDPFPAANADPLDEDVNLGGAADGAQWRVNARNCVVTADAVLAERPACAMPWHPDDEAPGWWDRMLAAHFPGAETTTCTGWGQAGKVISEGGQGARAVVWLRRRLAGHELTGHLLYAEHGKEGVVFLDAQRGSLADTSDELVVELVVARFAGGPGLTAADLTIPWDKAATDLPSAVEKAERWLGDAYDEEVRLVSPGLEDELARGWLFAVTTKRFAETGDWREQMLDAALVVPKAAGQAPFGLPNRDPWNWLKDWDSRVPGLPPRPDPGTAAWYTPMLAELGGARSVSVHRTWAGVLDEVQEFPARTRTLVWVRRMDAQGRESVGQLLWAVTGDEGPRLVDPMVPDGEPLLDPDPLELRTIQIG
;
A
#
# COMPACT_ATOMS: atom_id res chain seq x y z
N MET A 1 -13.69 -2.41 -40.81
CA MET A 1 -12.20 -2.35 -40.71
C MET A 1 -11.73 -1.34 -39.68
N THR A 2 -12.33 -0.17 -39.58
CA THR A 2 -11.96 0.91 -38.64
C THR A 2 -12.20 0.54 -37.16
N ALA A 3 -13.29 -0.15 -36.82
CA ALA A 3 -13.59 -0.57 -35.44
C ALA A 3 -12.57 -1.58 -34.87
N ARG A 4 -12.04 -2.46 -35.72
CA ARG A 4 -11.04 -3.46 -35.32
C ARG A 4 -9.65 -2.85 -35.06
N ILE A 5 -9.34 -1.73 -35.72
CA ILE A 5 -8.08 -0.99 -35.52
C ILE A 5 -8.10 -0.22 -34.19
N GLY A 6 -9.29 0.35 -33.84
CA GLY A 6 -9.45 1.04 -32.54
C GLY A 6 -9.26 0.10 -31.34
N MET A 7 -9.80 -1.12 -31.39
CA MET A 7 -9.68 -2.09 -30.30
C MET A 7 -8.26 -2.60 -30.07
N LEU A 8 -7.41 -2.62 -31.10
CA LEU A 8 -5.99 -2.98 -30.94
C LEU A 8 -5.22 -1.92 -30.13
N ALA A 9 -5.49 -0.64 -30.38
CA ALA A 9 -4.86 0.44 -29.61
C ALA A 9 -5.27 0.42 -28.13
N GLU A 10 -6.52 0.12 -27.84
CA GLU A 10 -7.03 -0.02 -26.46
C GLU A 10 -6.42 -1.25 -25.77
N ALA A 11 -6.27 -2.38 -26.48
CA ALA A 11 -5.60 -3.57 -25.98
C ALA A 11 -4.10 -3.30 -25.69
N GLU A 12 -3.42 -2.53 -26.55
CA GLU A 12 -2.02 -2.11 -26.31
C GLU A 12 -1.90 -1.22 -25.06
N ARG A 13 -2.84 -0.30 -24.83
CA ARG A 13 -2.89 0.53 -23.63
C ARG A 13 -3.10 -0.32 -22.38
N ALA A 14 -4.05 -1.27 -22.41
CA ALA A 14 -4.28 -2.20 -21.32
C ALA A 14 -3.02 -3.02 -21.01
N HIS A 15 -2.36 -3.56 -22.05
CA HIS A 15 -1.13 -4.33 -21.89
C HIS A 15 0.00 -3.51 -21.28
N ALA A 16 0.22 -2.28 -21.78
CA ALA A 16 1.23 -1.38 -21.24
C ALA A 16 0.97 -1.02 -19.77
N TRP A 17 -0.31 -0.81 -19.41
CA TRP A 17 -0.70 -0.55 -18.03
C TRP A 17 -0.45 -1.76 -17.13
N LEU A 18 -0.85 -2.98 -17.54
CA LEU A 18 -0.60 -4.20 -16.78
C LEU A 18 0.88 -4.42 -16.51
N ARG A 19 1.74 -4.25 -17.52
CA ARG A 19 3.19 -4.37 -17.34
C ARG A 19 3.76 -3.33 -16.37
N ARG A 20 3.27 -2.11 -16.40
CA ARG A 20 3.70 -1.04 -15.48
C ARG A 20 3.25 -1.33 -14.04
N THR A 21 2.05 -1.89 -13.87
CA THR A 21 1.41 -2.10 -12.58
C THR A 21 1.84 -3.41 -11.91
N TYR A 22 1.92 -4.50 -12.67
CA TYR A 22 2.15 -5.85 -12.15
C TYR A 22 3.45 -6.50 -12.64
N GLY A 23 4.21 -5.83 -13.53
CA GLY A 23 5.32 -6.46 -14.24
C GLY A 23 4.83 -7.59 -15.17
N ASP A 24 5.54 -8.71 -15.14
CA ASP A 24 5.18 -9.90 -15.94
C ASP A 24 4.26 -10.88 -15.17
N ARG A 25 3.81 -10.51 -13.96
CA ARG A 25 2.95 -11.37 -13.12
C ARG A 25 1.51 -11.48 -13.64
N VAL A 26 1.04 -10.49 -14.40
CA VAL A 26 -0.31 -10.45 -14.95
C VAL A 26 -0.26 -10.10 -16.43
N VAL A 27 -1.06 -10.81 -17.22
CA VAL A 27 -1.13 -10.63 -18.67
C VAL A 27 -2.58 -10.46 -19.14
N LEU A 28 -2.78 -9.86 -20.32
CA LEU A 28 -4.08 -9.88 -20.97
C LEU A 28 -4.45 -11.31 -21.41
N ARG A 29 -5.71 -11.69 -21.23
CA ARG A 29 -6.25 -12.98 -21.67
C ARG A 29 -6.58 -13.03 -23.16
N GLY A 30 -6.50 -11.90 -23.84
CA GLY A 30 -6.71 -11.77 -25.28
C GLY A 30 -6.70 -10.31 -25.70
N VAL A 31 -6.66 -10.09 -27.01
CA VAL A 31 -6.73 -8.75 -27.62
C VAL A 31 -8.20 -8.32 -27.88
N GLU A 32 -9.14 -9.24 -27.72
CA GLU A 32 -10.57 -8.94 -27.85
C GLU A 32 -11.11 -8.51 -26.49
N PRO A 33 -11.89 -7.41 -26.43
CA PRO A 33 -12.47 -6.97 -25.18
C PRO A 33 -13.59 -7.93 -24.73
N VAL A 34 -13.70 -8.09 -23.40
CA VAL A 34 -14.81 -8.85 -22.79
C VAL A 34 -16.10 -8.06 -22.76
N HIS A 35 -16.01 -6.72 -22.77
CA HIS A 35 -17.14 -5.81 -22.83
C HIS A 35 -16.76 -4.50 -23.52
N VAL A 36 -17.70 -3.93 -24.27
CA VAL A 36 -17.53 -2.64 -24.99
C VAL A 36 -18.68 -1.73 -24.62
N GLY A 37 -18.41 -0.78 -23.74
CA GLY A 37 -19.34 0.26 -23.33
C GLY A 37 -19.21 1.55 -24.16
N GLU A 38 -19.94 2.58 -23.74
CA GLU A 38 -19.89 3.90 -24.38
C GLU A 38 -18.59 4.65 -24.05
N ARG A 39 -18.14 4.58 -22.81
CA ARG A 39 -16.99 5.32 -22.25
C ARG A 39 -15.79 4.43 -21.93
N LEU A 40 -16.03 3.14 -21.71
CA LEU A 40 -15.03 2.16 -21.31
C LEU A 40 -14.99 0.96 -22.26
N VAL A 41 -13.79 0.40 -22.41
CA VAL A 41 -13.58 -0.93 -23.02
C VAL A 41 -12.92 -1.81 -21.97
N LEU A 42 -13.44 -3.01 -21.74
CA LEU A 42 -12.97 -3.92 -20.69
C LEU A 42 -12.24 -5.10 -21.30
N PHE A 43 -11.04 -5.40 -20.76
CA PHE A 43 -10.23 -6.53 -21.17
C PHE A 43 -10.01 -7.48 -19.98
N GLY A 44 -10.14 -8.78 -20.22
CA GLY A 44 -9.80 -9.79 -19.23
C GLY A 44 -8.29 -9.88 -19.01
N CYS A 45 -7.86 -10.04 -17.75
CA CYS A 45 -6.47 -10.27 -17.38
C CYS A 45 -6.35 -11.41 -16.36
N GLY A 46 -5.14 -11.90 -16.15
CA GLY A 46 -4.89 -13.00 -15.21
C GLY A 46 -3.43 -13.40 -15.19
N TYR A 47 -3.10 -14.40 -14.37
CA TYR A 47 -1.74 -14.92 -14.27
C TYR A 47 -1.34 -15.69 -15.54
N PRO A 48 -0.07 -15.64 -15.98
CA PRO A 48 0.35 -16.24 -17.25
C PRO A 48 0.09 -17.74 -17.38
N ASP A 49 0.11 -18.45 -16.27
CA ASP A 49 -0.03 -19.91 -16.19
C ASP A 49 -1.46 -20.41 -15.95
N ASP A 50 -2.44 -19.53 -15.87
CA ASP A 50 -3.84 -19.88 -15.51
C ASP A 50 -3.99 -20.67 -14.21
N SER A 51 -3.00 -20.58 -13.32
CA SER A 51 -2.94 -21.39 -12.10
C SER A 51 -4.10 -21.14 -11.15
N GLU A 52 -4.58 -19.90 -11.10
CA GLU A 52 -5.69 -19.51 -10.24
C GLU A 52 -6.37 -18.22 -10.76
N PRO A 53 -7.64 -17.96 -10.39
CA PRO A 53 -8.30 -16.71 -10.75
C PRO A 53 -7.84 -15.54 -9.88
N MET A 54 -7.76 -14.35 -10.48
CA MET A 54 -7.53 -13.08 -9.80
C MET A 54 -8.84 -12.51 -9.25
N LEU A 55 -8.76 -11.71 -8.18
CA LEU A 55 -9.90 -10.92 -7.74
C LEU A 55 -10.19 -9.78 -8.74
N ALA A 56 -9.18 -9.02 -9.14
CA ALA A 56 -9.29 -7.94 -10.12
C ALA A 56 -8.96 -8.45 -11.54
N ALA A 57 -9.77 -9.37 -12.08
CA ALA A 57 -9.50 -10.04 -13.35
C ALA A 57 -9.87 -9.23 -14.60
N THR A 58 -10.17 -7.93 -14.48
CA THR A 58 -10.58 -7.09 -15.60
C THR A 58 -9.95 -5.70 -15.53
N VAL A 59 -9.47 -5.20 -16.68
CA VAL A 59 -8.92 -3.85 -16.86
C VAL A 59 -9.90 -3.01 -17.67
N CYS A 60 -10.25 -1.85 -17.14
CA CYS A 60 -10.99 -0.79 -17.82
C CYS A 60 -10.03 0.10 -18.61
N VAL A 61 -10.32 0.34 -19.87
CA VAL A 61 -9.60 1.28 -20.75
C VAL A 61 -10.55 2.40 -21.15
N PRO A 62 -10.36 3.62 -20.61
CA PRO A 62 -11.20 4.77 -20.97
C PRO A 62 -11.00 5.18 -22.42
N ARG A 63 -12.13 5.52 -23.10
CA ARG A 63 -12.09 5.95 -24.50
C ARG A 63 -11.66 7.41 -24.69
N ASP A 64 -11.64 8.19 -23.63
CA ASP A 64 -11.15 9.57 -23.63
C ASP A 64 -9.61 9.70 -23.66
N GLY A 65 -8.91 8.57 -23.58
CA GLY A 65 -7.45 8.52 -23.60
C GLY A 65 -6.81 8.56 -22.21
N SER A 66 -7.56 8.68 -21.13
CA SER A 66 -7.03 8.61 -19.76
C SER A 66 -6.48 7.21 -19.44
N ASP A 67 -5.64 7.11 -18.40
CA ASP A 67 -4.95 5.88 -18.03
C ASP A 67 -5.92 4.73 -17.70
N PRO A 68 -5.61 3.49 -18.12
CA PRO A 68 -6.34 2.30 -17.71
C PRO A 68 -6.28 2.08 -16.19
N PHE A 69 -7.27 1.36 -15.66
CA PHE A 69 -7.38 1.02 -14.24
C PHE A 69 -8.13 -0.32 -14.06
N PRO A 70 -8.03 -1.00 -12.89
CA PRO A 70 -8.78 -2.24 -12.67
C PRO A 70 -10.27 -1.96 -12.49
N ALA A 71 -11.12 -2.85 -13.02
CA ALA A 71 -12.56 -2.72 -12.90
C ALA A 71 -13.04 -2.90 -11.45
N ALA A 72 -14.07 -2.15 -11.07
CA ALA A 72 -14.61 -2.15 -9.71
C ALA A 72 -15.08 -3.54 -9.25
N ASN A 73 -14.80 -3.90 -8.00
CA ASN A 73 -15.28 -5.15 -7.41
C ASN A 73 -16.82 -5.21 -7.34
N ALA A 74 -17.44 -4.10 -6.95
CA ALA A 74 -18.88 -4.06 -6.69
C ALA A 74 -19.72 -4.29 -7.97
N ASP A 75 -19.34 -3.64 -9.06
CA ASP A 75 -19.95 -3.85 -10.39
C ASP A 75 -18.92 -3.54 -11.49
N PRO A 76 -18.31 -4.59 -12.09
CA PRO A 76 -17.26 -4.40 -13.09
C PRO A 76 -17.78 -3.88 -14.44
N LEU A 77 -19.07 -4.01 -14.76
CA LEU A 77 -19.64 -3.58 -16.03
C LEU A 77 -20.27 -2.20 -15.98
N ASP A 78 -20.63 -1.71 -14.81
CA ASP A 78 -21.25 -0.38 -14.65
C ASP A 78 -20.21 0.73 -14.85
N GLU A 79 -20.39 1.53 -15.92
CA GLU A 79 -19.47 2.61 -16.25
C GLU A 79 -19.50 3.76 -15.24
N ASP A 80 -20.64 4.01 -14.58
CA ASP A 80 -20.74 5.07 -13.56
C ASP A 80 -20.04 4.65 -12.28
N VAL A 81 -20.12 3.36 -11.91
CA VAL A 81 -19.34 2.79 -10.80
C VAL A 81 -17.85 2.86 -11.09
N ASN A 82 -17.42 2.49 -12.30
CA ASN A 82 -16.02 2.47 -12.68
C ASN A 82 -15.41 3.88 -12.85
N LEU A 83 -16.17 4.85 -13.36
CA LEU A 83 -15.72 6.21 -13.62
C LEU A 83 -16.08 7.18 -12.47
N GLY A 84 -16.86 6.73 -11.50
CA GLY A 84 -17.31 7.55 -10.38
C GLY A 84 -16.16 7.99 -9.47
N GLY A 85 -16.13 9.29 -9.14
CA GLY A 85 -15.12 9.87 -8.27
C GLY A 85 -13.86 10.38 -8.99
N ALA A 86 -12.87 10.83 -8.22
CA ALA A 86 -11.58 11.29 -8.74
C ALA A 86 -10.78 10.14 -9.39
N ALA A 87 -9.86 10.45 -10.29
CA ALA A 87 -8.95 9.47 -10.92
C ALA A 87 -8.21 8.61 -9.89
N ASP A 88 -7.88 9.17 -8.72
CA ASP A 88 -7.27 8.48 -7.58
C ASP A 88 -8.23 7.53 -6.84
N GLY A 89 -9.51 7.49 -7.24
CA GLY A 89 -10.53 6.66 -6.60
C GLY A 89 -10.51 5.19 -7.02
N ALA A 90 -9.78 4.79 -8.07
CA ALA A 90 -9.77 3.41 -8.55
C ALA A 90 -9.34 2.42 -7.46
N GLN A 91 -8.31 2.74 -6.69
CA GLN A 91 -7.81 1.92 -5.58
C GLN A 91 -8.84 1.63 -4.48
N TRP A 92 -9.86 2.47 -4.34
CA TRP A 92 -10.96 2.28 -3.39
C TRP A 92 -12.13 1.47 -3.97
N ARG A 93 -12.25 1.40 -5.31
CA ARG A 93 -13.26 0.59 -5.99
C ARG A 93 -12.88 -0.87 -6.13
N VAL A 94 -11.60 -1.20 -5.93
CA VAL A 94 -11.07 -2.57 -6.01
C VAL A 94 -10.50 -3.09 -4.68
N ASN A 95 -10.80 -2.43 -3.56
CA ASN A 95 -10.30 -2.79 -2.23
C ASN A 95 -11.21 -3.74 -1.43
N ALA A 96 -12.08 -4.50 -2.08
CA ALA A 96 -13.02 -5.41 -1.41
C ALA A 96 -12.32 -6.36 -0.40
N ARG A 97 -11.10 -6.79 -0.69
CA ARG A 97 -10.25 -7.58 0.21
C ARG A 97 -10.03 -6.87 1.55
N ASN A 98 -9.60 -5.61 1.51
CA ASN A 98 -9.33 -4.83 2.72
C ASN A 98 -10.64 -4.50 3.46
N CYS A 99 -11.75 -4.36 2.72
CA CYS A 99 -13.06 -4.09 3.32
C CYS A 99 -13.59 -5.29 4.14
N VAL A 100 -13.45 -6.54 3.67
CA VAL A 100 -13.93 -7.71 4.43
C VAL A 100 -13.08 -7.96 5.68
N VAL A 101 -11.77 -7.73 5.61
CA VAL A 101 -10.87 -7.79 6.78
C VAL A 101 -11.26 -6.73 7.81
N THR A 102 -11.53 -5.50 7.35
CA THR A 102 -12.00 -4.41 8.20
C THR A 102 -13.36 -4.70 8.81
N ALA A 103 -14.30 -5.27 8.03
CA ALA A 103 -15.63 -5.63 8.53
C ALA A 103 -15.54 -6.63 9.69
N ASP A 104 -14.73 -7.68 9.56
CA ASP A 104 -14.52 -8.65 10.65
C ASP A 104 -13.97 -7.97 11.91
N ALA A 105 -12.98 -7.10 11.75
CA ALA A 105 -12.40 -6.37 12.87
C ALA A 105 -13.44 -5.47 13.56
N VAL A 106 -14.20 -4.68 12.79
CA VAL A 106 -15.24 -3.77 13.33
C VAL A 106 -16.37 -4.53 14.02
N LEU A 107 -16.84 -5.64 13.41
CA LEU A 107 -17.88 -6.49 14.01
C LEU A 107 -17.39 -7.24 15.26
N ALA A 108 -16.07 -7.38 15.41
CA ALA A 108 -15.45 -7.86 16.65
C ALA A 108 -15.07 -6.72 17.60
N GLU A 109 -15.67 -5.52 17.42
CA GLU A 109 -15.45 -4.31 18.23
C GLU A 109 -14.00 -3.81 18.25
N ARG A 110 -13.22 -4.16 17.21
CA ARG A 110 -11.85 -3.69 17.02
C ARG A 110 -11.83 -2.48 16.08
N PRO A 111 -11.19 -1.36 16.44
CA PRO A 111 -11.01 -0.23 15.54
C PRO A 111 -10.21 -0.66 14.31
N ALA A 112 -10.78 -0.46 13.12
CA ALA A 112 -10.11 -0.77 11.87
C ALA A 112 -10.54 0.21 10.77
N CYS A 113 -9.68 0.37 9.77
CA CYS A 113 -9.94 1.17 8.58
C CYS A 113 -9.50 0.36 7.35
N ALA A 114 -10.35 0.31 6.33
CA ALA A 114 -9.98 -0.35 5.09
C ALA A 114 -8.84 0.41 4.40
N MET A 115 -7.84 -0.31 3.96
CA MET A 115 -6.74 0.24 3.16
C MET A 115 -7.17 0.33 1.69
N PRO A 116 -6.54 1.21 0.89
CA PRO A 116 -6.69 1.18 -0.55
C PRO A 116 -6.11 -0.12 -1.11
N TRP A 117 -6.54 -0.49 -2.30
CA TRP A 117 -5.97 -1.62 -3.02
C TRP A 117 -4.53 -1.33 -3.46
N HIS A 118 -3.69 -2.36 -3.43
CA HIS A 118 -2.32 -2.32 -3.96
C HIS A 118 -2.12 -3.49 -4.95
N PRO A 119 -1.31 -3.32 -6.03
CA PRO A 119 -1.04 -4.39 -7.00
C PRO A 119 -0.51 -5.70 -6.41
N ASP A 120 0.21 -5.66 -5.30
CA ASP A 120 0.71 -6.85 -4.61
C ASP A 120 -0.38 -7.65 -3.90
N ASP A 121 -1.54 -7.04 -3.66
CA ASP A 121 -2.73 -7.74 -3.17
C ASP A 121 -3.18 -8.84 -4.15
N GLU A 122 -2.90 -8.65 -5.45
CA GLU A 122 -3.22 -9.58 -6.53
C GLU A 122 -2.05 -10.54 -6.87
N ALA A 123 -1.02 -10.68 -6.03
CA ALA A 123 0.02 -11.66 -6.30
C ALA A 123 -0.55 -13.12 -6.22
N PRO A 124 -0.01 -14.10 -6.99
CA PRO A 124 -0.48 -15.49 -6.95
C PRO A 124 -0.57 -16.04 -5.52
N GLY A 125 -1.62 -16.83 -5.22
CA GLY A 125 -1.94 -17.31 -3.86
C GLY A 125 -2.59 -16.26 -2.97
N TRP A 126 -3.12 -15.19 -3.52
CA TRP A 126 -3.70 -14.07 -2.77
C TRP A 126 -4.81 -14.52 -1.80
N TRP A 127 -5.66 -15.46 -2.23
CA TRP A 127 -6.77 -15.96 -1.43
C TRP A 127 -6.28 -16.69 -0.18
N ASP A 128 -5.39 -17.65 -0.35
CA ASP A 128 -4.84 -18.43 0.75
C ASP A 128 -4.01 -17.56 1.71
N ARG A 129 -3.24 -16.61 1.19
CA ARG A 129 -2.50 -15.65 2.03
C ARG A 129 -3.43 -14.77 2.85
N MET A 130 -4.50 -14.25 2.24
CA MET A 130 -5.49 -13.46 2.97
C MET A 130 -6.13 -14.28 4.09
N LEU A 131 -6.55 -15.52 3.79
CA LEU A 131 -7.16 -16.40 4.79
C LEU A 131 -6.18 -16.74 5.92
N ALA A 132 -4.94 -17.12 5.59
CA ALA A 132 -3.93 -17.45 6.58
C ALA A 132 -3.61 -16.27 7.51
N ALA A 133 -3.56 -15.05 6.96
CA ALA A 133 -3.21 -13.85 7.72
C ALA A 133 -4.36 -13.32 8.60
N HIS A 134 -5.61 -13.37 8.10
CA HIS A 134 -6.73 -12.66 8.74
C HIS A 134 -7.85 -13.58 9.24
N PHE A 135 -7.98 -14.80 8.69
CA PHE A 135 -9.05 -15.75 9.00
C PHE A 135 -8.47 -17.14 9.27
N PRO A 136 -7.56 -17.28 10.25
CA PRO A 136 -6.87 -18.54 10.49
C PRO A 136 -7.86 -19.67 10.81
N GLY A 137 -7.63 -20.83 10.21
CA GLY A 137 -8.52 -21.99 10.37
C GLY A 137 -9.80 -21.93 9.54
N ALA A 138 -9.92 -20.99 8.60
CA ALA A 138 -11.05 -20.94 7.69
C ALA A 138 -11.11 -22.19 6.80
N GLU A 139 -12.31 -22.78 6.70
CA GLU A 139 -12.61 -23.92 5.83
C GLU A 139 -13.23 -23.43 4.53
N THR A 140 -12.58 -23.70 3.40
CA THR A 140 -13.04 -23.22 2.08
C THR A 140 -13.94 -24.26 1.41
N THR A 141 -15.09 -23.81 0.91
CA THR A 141 -16.06 -24.63 0.16
C THR A 141 -16.54 -23.86 -1.07
N THR A 142 -16.54 -24.50 -2.23
CA THR A 142 -17.09 -23.94 -3.46
C THR A 142 -18.58 -24.23 -3.56
N CYS A 143 -19.37 -23.21 -3.85
CA CYS A 143 -20.81 -23.23 -3.96
C CYS A 143 -21.28 -22.71 -5.32
N THR A 144 -22.38 -23.27 -5.85
CA THR A 144 -22.95 -22.86 -7.15
C THR A 144 -24.11 -21.86 -7.01
N GLY A 145 -24.41 -21.44 -5.79
CA GLY A 145 -25.46 -20.44 -5.55
C GLY A 145 -25.62 -20.07 -4.09
N TRP A 146 -26.35 -19.02 -3.85
CA TRP A 146 -26.54 -18.36 -2.55
C TRP A 146 -27.16 -19.28 -1.48
N GLY A 147 -28.13 -20.12 -1.88
CA GLY A 147 -28.74 -21.08 -0.95
C GLY A 147 -27.76 -22.10 -0.41
N GLN A 148 -26.82 -22.58 -1.26
CA GLN A 148 -25.76 -23.48 -0.83
C GLN A 148 -24.75 -22.76 0.05
N ALA A 149 -24.35 -21.54 -0.32
CA ALA A 149 -23.44 -20.72 0.50
C ALA A 149 -24.01 -20.45 1.89
N GLY A 150 -25.28 -20.05 1.96
CA GLY A 150 -25.99 -19.86 3.23
C GLY A 150 -26.04 -21.14 4.09
N LYS A 151 -26.26 -22.30 3.45
CA LYS A 151 -26.24 -23.60 4.15
C LYS A 151 -24.86 -23.91 4.74
N VAL A 152 -23.79 -23.78 3.94
CA VAL A 152 -22.39 -23.98 4.39
C VAL A 152 -22.07 -23.11 5.58
N ILE A 153 -22.48 -21.84 5.57
CA ILE A 153 -22.24 -20.91 6.68
C ILE A 153 -23.06 -21.32 7.91
N SER A 154 -24.35 -21.68 7.73
CA SER A 154 -25.25 -22.04 8.84
C SER A 154 -24.84 -23.32 9.53
N GLU A 155 -24.19 -24.27 8.85
CA GLU A 155 -23.65 -25.52 9.43
C GLU A 155 -22.58 -25.24 10.51
N GLY A 156 -21.94 -24.06 10.49
CA GLY A 156 -21.04 -23.63 11.56
C GLY A 156 -21.73 -23.19 12.85
N GLY A 157 -23.07 -23.16 12.86
CA GLY A 157 -23.89 -22.74 14.00
C GLY A 157 -24.06 -21.23 14.10
N GLN A 158 -24.80 -20.80 15.10
CA GLN A 158 -25.02 -19.37 15.36
C GLN A 158 -23.70 -18.67 15.71
N GLY A 159 -23.44 -17.52 15.11
CA GLY A 159 -22.19 -16.77 15.23
C GLY A 159 -21.09 -17.25 14.26
N ALA A 160 -21.34 -18.26 13.43
CA ALA A 160 -20.40 -18.62 12.36
C ALA A 160 -20.26 -17.47 11.37
N ARG A 161 -19.04 -17.23 10.93
CA ARG A 161 -18.66 -16.15 10.02
C ARG A 161 -18.02 -16.71 8.77
N ALA A 162 -18.06 -15.92 7.69
CA ALA A 162 -17.40 -16.31 6.45
C ALA A 162 -16.98 -15.08 5.62
N VAL A 163 -15.94 -15.27 4.83
CA VAL A 163 -15.68 -14.45 3.65
C VAL A 163 -16.21 -15.23 2.44
N VAL A 164 -16.95 -14.54 1.59
CA VAL A 164 -17.54 -15.13 0.38
C VAL A 164 -16.96 -14.40 -0.84
N TRP A 165 -16.23 -15.15 -1.66
CA TRP A 165 -15.70 -14.65 -2.92
C TRP A 165 -16.67 -14.95 -4.05
N LEU A 166 -17.20 -13.88 -4.67
CA LEU A 166 -18.05 -13.93 -5.84
C LEU A 166 -17.18 -13.99 -7.08
N ARG A 167 -17.29 -15.06 -7.84
CA ARG A 167 -16.63 -15.21 -9.14
C ARG A 167 -17.64 -14.97 -10.24
N ARG A 168 -17.31 -14.04 -11.13
CA ARG A 168 -18.17 -13.61 -12.24
C ARG A 168 -17.58 -14.04 -13.56
N ARG A 169 -18.47 -14.36 -14.52
CA ARG A 169 -18.07 -14.62 -15.91
C ARG A 169 -19.01 -13.96 -16.91
N LEU A 170 -18.42 -13.52 -18.00
CA LEU A 170 -19.16 -13.02 -19.17
C LEU A 170 -18.57 -13.64 -20.43
N ALA A 171 -19.43 -14.30 -21.24
CA ALA A 171 -19.03 -14.97 -22.49
C ALA A 171 -17.81 -15.91 -22.34
N GLY A 172 -17.70 -16.58 -21.19
CA GLY A 172 -16.59 -17.51 -20.88
C GLY A 172 -15.35 -16.88 -20.28
N HIS A 173 -15.28 -15.56 -20.20
CA HIS A 173 -14.16 -14.82 -19.59
C HIS A 173 -14.44 -14.52 -18.14
N GLU A 174 -13.43 -14.71 -17.28
CA GLU A 174 -13.49 -14.28 -15.89
C GLU A 174 -13.53 -12.75 -15.83
N LEU A 175 -14.41 -12.21 -14.98
CA LEU A 175 -14.47 -10.79 -14.67
C LEU A 175 -13.95 -10.52 -13.26
N THR A 176 -13.73 -9.25 -12.96
CA THR A 176 -13.43 -8.81 -11.59
C THR A 176 -14.48 -9.34 -10.62
N GLY A 177 -14.03 -10.09 -9.64
CA GLY A 177 -14.84 -10.64 -8.56
C GLY A 177 -15.12 -9.63 -7.45
N HIS A 178 -15.86 -10.09 -6.45
CA HIS A 178 -16.16 -9.30 -5.26
C HIS A 178 -16.01 -10.15 -4.00
N LEU A 179 -15.73 -9.51 -2.87
CA LEU A 179 -15.70 -10.17 -1.57
C LEU A 179 -16.80 -9.61 -0.68
N LEU A 180 -17.54 -10.51 -0.09
CA LEU A 180 -18.56 -10.20 0.91
C LEU A 180 -18.16 -10.80 2.26
N TYR A 181 -18.62 -10.17 3.30
CA TYR A 181 -18.61 -10.73 4.64
C TYR A 181 -19.96 -11.38 4.95
N ALA A 182 -19.97 -12.48 5.65
CA ALA A 182 -21.21 -13.13 6.04
C ALA A 182 -21.19 -13.59 7.50
N GLU A 183 -22.35 -13.56 8.15
CA GLU A 183 -22.54 -14.02 9.52
C GLU A 183 -23.86 -14.77 9.67
N HIS A 184 -23.84 -15.88 10.42
CA HIS A 184 -25.04 -16.59 10.82
C HIS A 184 -25.59 -16.01 12.13
N GLY A 185 -26.48 -15.04 11.99
CA GLY A 185 -27.19 -14.40 13.09
C GLY A 185 -28.38 -15.19 13.60
N LYS A 186 -29.19 -14.58 14.48
CA LYS A 186 -30.41 -15.20 15.05
C LYS A 186 -31.49 -15.47 14.01
N GLU A 187 -31.58 -14.65 12.98
CA GLU A 187 -32.59 -14.70 11.93
C GLU A 187 -32.14 -15.43 10.66
N GLY A 188 -30.92 -15.99 10.67
CA GLY A 188 -30.33 -16.70 9.54
C GLY A 188 -28.99 -16.07 9.10
N VAL A 189 -28.54 -16.45 7.91
CA VAL A 189 -27.29 -15.96 7.33
C VAL A 189 -27.50 -14.62 6.65
N VAL A 190 -26.71 -13.65 7.01
CA VAL A 190 -26.68 -12.31 6.42
C VAL A 190 -25.39 -12.13 5.62
N PHE A 191 -25.50 -11.64 4.40
CA PHE A 191 -24.37 -11.27 3.55
C PHE A 191 -24.23 -9.74 3.53
N LEU A 192 -23.04 -9.26 3.87
CA LEU A 192 -22.71 -7.83 3.95
C LEU A 192 -21.72 -7.46 2.85
N ASP A 193 -22.05 -6.45 2.07
CA ASP A 193 -21.09 -5.77 1.21
C ASP A 193 -20.35 -4.70 2.02
N ALA A 194 -19.18 -5.07 2.54
CA ALA A 194 -18.38 -4.19 3.37
C ALA A 194 -17.80 -2.98 2.60
N GLN A 195 -17.66 -3.09 1.28
CA GLN A 195 -17.20 -2.01 0.43
C GLN A 195 -18.28 -0.94 0.23
N ARG A 196 -19.55 -1.35 0.11
CA ARG A 196 -20.70 -0.47 0.00
C ARG A 196 -21.32 -0.07 1.34
N GLY A 197 -20.98 -0.79 2.40
CA GLY A 197 -21.60 -0.57 3.73
C GLY A 197 -23.08 -0.96 3.78
N SER A 198 -23.49 -1.97 3.02
CA SER A 198 -24.89 -2.39 2.87
C SER A 198 -25.05 -3.91 2.88
N LEU A 199 -26.28 -4.40 2.86
CA LEU A 199 -26.55 -5.79 2.53
C LEU A 199 -26.10 -6.10 1.10
N ALA A 200 -25.59 -7.30 0.89
CA ALA A 200 -25.16 -7.75 -0.44
C ALA A 200 -26.35 -7.91 -1.39
N ASP A 201 -26.12 -7.51 -2.65
CA ASP A 201 -27.02 -7.86 -3.73
C ASP A 201 -26.76 -9.31 -4.17
N THR A 202 -27.76 -10.16 -3.99
CA THR A 202 -27.70 -11.58 -4.36
C THR A 202 -28.33 -11.87 -5.72
N SER A 203 -28.72 -10.85 -6.48
CA SER A 203 -29.36 -10.97 -7.79
C SER A 203 -28.40 -10.88 -8.99
N ASP A 204 -27.09 -10.75 -8.75
CA ASP A 204 -26.06 -10.63 -9.79
C ASP A 204 -26.00 -11.91 -10.65
N GLU A 205 -26.52 -11.82 -11.88
CA GLU A 205 -26.60 -12.93 -12.84
C GLU A 205 -25.24 -13.34 -13.43
N LEU A 206 -24.21 -12.52 -13.27
CA LEU A 206 -22.84 -12.83 -13.73
C LEU A 206 -22.09 -13.75 -12.76
N VAL A 207 -22.59 -13.91 -11.55
CA VAL A 207 -22.00 -14.79 -10.53
C VAL A 207 -22.20 -16.25 -10.92
N VAL A 208 -21.13 -16.93 -11.22
CA VAL A 208 -21.11 -18.35 -11.60
C VAL A 208 -20.69 -19.29 -10.47
N GLU A 209 -20.00 -18.74 -9.49
CA GLU A 209 -19.42 -19.52 -8.38
C GLU A 209 -19.24 -18.62 -7.14
N LEU A 210 -19.49 -19.21 -5.98
CA LEU A 210 -19.26 -18.61 -4.67
C LEU A 210 -18.24 -19.46 -3.92
N VAL A 211 -17.09 -18.89 -3.57
CA VAL A 211 -16.09 -19.57 -2.73
C VAL A 211 -16.27 -19.06 -1.30
N VAL A 212 -16.78 -19.92 -0.43
CA VAL A 212 -17.09 -19.61 0.96
C VAL A 212 -15.91 -20.06 1.83
N ALA A 213 -15.25 -19.15 2.50
CA ALA A 213 -14.30 -19.43 3.56
C ALA A 213 -14.99 -19.21 4.91
N ARG A 214 -15.50 -20.29 5.50
CA ARG A 214 -16.15 -20.25 6.80
C ARG A 214 -15.11 -20.36 7.91
N PHE A 215 -15.20 -19.51 8.89
CA PHE A 215 -14.41 -19.58 10.11
C PHE A 215 -15.31 -19.50 11.34
N ALA A 216 -14.86 -20.08 12.43
CA ALA A 216 -15.61 -20.02 13.67
C ALA A 216 -15.60 -18.55 14.14
N GLY A 217 -16.79 -18.00 14.36
CA GLY A 217 -16.96 -16.95 15.32
C GLY A 217 -16.66 -17.60 16.68
N GLY A 218 -15.40 -17.66 17.05
CA GLY A 218 -15.04 -18.23 18.35
C GLY A 218 -15.72 -17.42 19.45
N PRO A 219 -16.02 -18.03 20.61
CA PRO A 219 -16.15 -17.26 21.83
C PRO A 219 -14.81 -16.55 21.95
N GLY A 220 -14.86 -15.26 21.61
CA GLY A 220 -13.78 -14.32 21.60
C GLY A 220 -12.38 -14.93 21.73
N LEU A 221 -11.56 -14.72 20.73
CA LEU A 221 -10.25 -14.23 21.08
C LEU A 221 -10.51 -13.26 22.24
N THR A 222 -10.02 -13.57 23.42
CA THR A 222 -10.22 -12.70 24.57
C THR A 222 -9.74 -11.32 24.20
N ALA A 223 -10.28 -10.26 24.79
CA ALA A 223 -9.81 -8.88 24.53
C ALA A 223 -8.27 -8.75 24.62
N ALA A 224 -7.60 -9.69 25.31
CA ALA A 224 -6.15 -9.80 25.39
C ALA A 224 -5.50 -10.33 24.11
N ASP A 225 -6.16 -11.23 23.35
CA ASP A 225 -5.63 -11.81 22.09
C ASP A 225 -5.90 -10.90 20.88
N LEU A 226 -6.71 -9.86 21.08
CA LEU A 226 -7.17 -8.92 20.06
C LEU A 226 -6.66 -7.50 20.28
N THR A 227 -5.79 -7.26 21.25
CA THR A 227 -5.13 -5.97 21.36
C THR A 227 -4.26 -5.76 20.15
N ILE A 228 -4.80 -4.96 19.19
CA ILE A 228 -3.91 -4.29 18.24
C ILE A 228 -2.83 -3.65 19.10
N PRO A 229 -1.56 -3.84 18.79
CA PRO A 229 -0.46 -3.25 19.58
C PRO A 229 -0.62 -1.76 19.88
N TRP A 230 -1.49 -1.08 19.16
CA TRP A 230 -1.78 0.36 19.20
C TRP A 230 -3.06 0.74 19.97
N ASP A 231 -3.79 -0.20 20.55
CA ASP A 231 -5.09 0.06 21.22
C ASP A 231 -4.96 0.92 22.46
N LYS A 232 -3.78 0.93 23.10
CA LYS A 232 -3.54 1.75 24.26
C LYS A 232 -3.11 3.17 23.87
N ALA A 233 -3.60 4.15 24.63
CA ALA A 233 -3.12 5.52 24.55
C ALA A 233 -1.65 5.58 25.04
N ALA A 234 -0.82 6.36 24.32
CA ALA A 234 0.58 6.61 24.66
C ALA A 234 0.72 8.00 25.30
N THR A 235 0.16 8.16 26.52
CA THR A 235 0.07 9.46 27.21
C THR A 235 1.30 9.85 28.00
N ASP A 236 2.20 8.91 28.25
CA ASP A 236 3.48 9.11 28.93
C ASP A 236 4.63 8.43 28.16
N LEU A 237 5.86 8.78 28.51
CA LEU A 237 7.05 8.26 27.84
C LEU A 237 7.13 6.71 27.87
N PRO A 238 6.92 6.02 29.01
CA PRO A 238 6.97 4.56 29.03
C PRO A 238 5.99 3.89 28.07
N SER A 239 4.72 4.35 28.03
CA SER A 239 3.71 3.81 27.12
C SER A 239 3.99 4.15 25.66
N ALA A 240 4.60 5.31 25.39
CA ALA A 240 5.03 5.69 24.05
C ALA A 240 6.20 4.82 23.55
N VAL A 241 7.19 4.55 24.41
CA VAL A 241 8.32 3.67 24.11
C VAL A 241 7.83 2.23 23.86
N GLU A 242 6.97 1.68 24.73
CA GLU A 242 6.40 0.33 24.55
C GLU A 242 5.66 0.22 23.20
N LYS A 243 4.85 1.24 22.87
CA LYS A 243 4.11 1.30 21.60
C LYS A 243 5.05 1.38 20.38
N ALA A 244 6.11 2.19 20.49
CA ALA A 244 7.13 2.34 19.45
C ALA A 244 7.92 1.04 19.21
N GLU A 245 8.46 0.42 20.28
CA GLU A 245 9.26 -0.81 20.19
C GLU A 245 8.47 -1.97 19.60
N ARG A 246 7.20 -2.11 19.97
CA ARG A 246 6.32 -3.11 19.42
C ARG A 246 6.10 -2.90 17.92
N TRP A 247 5.82 -1.66 17.50
CA TRP A 247 5.64 -1.34 16.09
C TRP A 247 6.93 -1.55 15.28
N LEU A 248 8.09 -1.17 15.83
CA LEU A 248 9.38 -1.39 15.19
C LEU A 248 9.70 -2.89 15.03
N GLY A 249 9.35 -3.71 16.02
CA GLY A 249 9.47 -5.16 15.93
C GLY A 249 8.63 -5.76 14.80
N ASP A 250 7.38 -5.33 14.69
CA ASP A 250 6.47 -5.80 13.66
C ASP A 250 6.85 -5.30 12.24
N ALA A 251 7.36 -4.05 12.13
CA ALA A 251 7.66 -3.43 10.84
C ALA A 251 9.04 -3.83 10.28
N TYR A 252 10.02 -4.17 11.15
CA TYR A 252 11.43 -4.34 10.77
C TYR A 252 12.09 -5.61 11.32
N ASP A 253 11.32 -6.64 11.68
CA ASP A 253 11.84 -7.92 12.19
C ASP A 253 12.94 -7.74 13.27
N GLU A 254 12.74 -6.78 14.19
CA GLU A 254 13.70 -6.42 15.26
C GLU A 254 15.05 -5.84 14.78
N GLU A 255 15.22 -5.48 13.52
CA GLU A 255 16.47 -4.88 13.01
C GLU A 255 16.67 -3.42 13.44
N VAL A 256 15.61 -2.76 13.88
CA VAL A 256 15.58 -1.33 14.23
C VAL A 256 15.37 -1.14 15.74
N ARG A 257 15.88 -0.04 16.28
CA ARG A 257 15.71 0.36 17.68
C ARG A 257 15.55 1.86 17.84
N LEU A 258 14.99 2.28 18.97
CA LEU A 258 14.93 3.69 19.37
C LEU A 258 16.31 4.22 19.74
N VAL A 259 16.51 5.52 19.52
CA VAL A 259 17.73 6.26 19.91
C VAL A 259 17.37 7.24 21.02
N SER A 260 17.77 6.91 22.25
CA SER A 260 17.67 7.77 23.44
C SER A 260 16.33 8.50 23.56
N PRO A 261 15.18 7.76 23.66
CA PRO A 261 13.88 8.40 23.82
C PRO A 261 13.80 9.16 25.14
N GLY A 262 13.21 10.38 25.12
CA GLY A 262 13.15 11.26 26.27
C GLY A 262 11.85 12.08 26.32
N LEU A 263 11.67 12.83 27.42
CA LEU A 263 10.50 13.72 27.57
C LEU A 263 10.51 14.87 26.56
N GLU A 264 11.67 15.26 26.08
CA GLU A 264 11.88 16.27 25.03
C GLU A 264 11.29 15.87 23.67
N ASP A 265 10.96 14.60 23.49
CA ASP A 265 10.35 14.07 22.27
C ASP A 265 8.83 14.27 22.23
N GLU A 266 8.25 14.79 23.32
CA GLU A 266 6.82 14.96 23.43
C GLU A 266 6.27 16.07 22.51
N LEU A 267 5.24 15.75 21.75
CA LEU A 267 4.45 16.65 20.93
C LEU A 267 3.04 16.83 21.55
N ALA A 268 2.25 17.75 21.01
CA ALA A 268 0.89 17.93 21.47
C ALA A 268 0.04 16.65 21.27
N ARG A 269 0.20 15.97 20.13
CA ARG A 269 -0.60 14.78 19.77
C ARG A 269 0.18 13.47 19.75
N GLY A 270 1.46 13.48 19.98
CA GLY A 270 2.30 12.29 19.88
C GLY A 270 3.66 12.46 20.50
N TRP A 271 4.56 11.63 20.05
CA TRP A 271 5.99 11.62 20.36
C TRP A 271 6.77 11.49 19.07
N LEU A 272 7.90 12.17 18.94
CA LEU A 272 8.82 12.03 17.82
C LEU A 272 10.09 11.36 18.29
N PHE A 273 10.28 10.08 17.98
CA PHE A 273 11.47 9.34 18.33
C PHE A 273 12.42 9.23 17.13
N ALA A 274 13.71 9.35 17.39
CA ALA A 274 14.74 8.94 16.45
C ALA A 274 14.88 7.42 16.50
N VAL A 275 15.10 6.80 15.33
CA VAL A 275 15.30 5.37 15.16
C VAL A 275 16.57 5.08 14.37
N THR A 276 17.14 3.90 14.55
CA THR A 276 18.35 3.48 13.83
C THR A 276 18.39 1.97 13.70
N THR A 277 19.11 1.46 12.71
CA THR A 277 19.36 0.02 12.66
C THR A 277 20.28 -0.40 13.82
N LYS A 278 20.06 -1.61 14.34
CA LYS A 278 20.98 -2.21 15.33
C LYS A 278 22.40 -2.26 14.77
N ARG A 279 22.53 -2.57 13.48
CA ARG A 279 23.82 -2.72 12.81
C ARG A 279 24.58 -1.42 12.67
N PHE A 280 23.92 -0.31 12.31
CA PHE A 280 24.58 1.01 12.33
C PHE A 280 25.02 1.39 13.74
N ALA A 281 24.18 1.15 14.74
CA ALA A 281 24.50 1.47 16.10
C ALA A 281 25.70 0.69 16.67
N GLU A 282 25.98 -0.52 16.16
CA GLU A 282 27.10 -1.37 16.54
C GLU A 282 28.40 -1.04 15.78
N THR A 283 28.28 -0.76 14.49
CA THR A 283 29.40 -0.63 13.57
C THR A 283 29.80 0.80 13.26
N GLY A 284 28.86 1.73 13.34
CA GLY A 284 29.01 3.10 12.83
C GLY A 284 29.10 3.19 11.30
N ASP A 285 28.88 2.08 10.57
CA ASP A 285 28.88 2.11 9.10
C ASP A 285 27.62 2.83 8.60
N TRP A 286 27.82 4.00 8.04
CA TRP A 286 26.75 4.84 7.53
C TRP A 286 25.86 4.16 6.47
N ARG A 287 26.36 3.11 5.80
CA ARG A 287 25.59 2.34 4.81
C ARG A 287 24.48 1.53 5.44
N GLU A 288 24.60 1.27 6.72
CA GLU A 288 23.62 0.55 7.52
C GLU A 288 22.60 1.49 8.20
N GLN A 289 22.75 2.81 8.04
CA GLN A 289 21.79 3.77 8.58
C GLN A 289 20.52 3.82 7.75
N MET A 290 19.37 3.98 8.42
CA MET A 290 18.07 4.12 7.79
C MET A 290 17.96 5.44 7.03
N LEU A 291 17.19 5.43 5.93
CA LEU A 291 16.73 6.65 5.29
C LEU A 291 15.63 7.35 6.14
N ASP A 292 14.73 6.55 6.69
CA ASP A 292 13.55 7.02 7.44
C ASP A 292 13.79 6.89 8.95
N ALA A 293 14.83 7.59 9.46
CA ALA A 293 15.30 7.47 10.84
C ALA A 293 14.44 8.24 11.87
N ALA A 294 13.14 8.41 11.61
CA ALA A 294 12.22 9.08 12.52
C ALA A 294 10.88 8.33 12.63
N LEU A 295 10.35 8.25 13.84
CA LEU A 295 9.08 7.59 14.13
C LEU A 295 8.16 8.51 14.94
N VAL A 296 6.96 8.78 14.43
CA VAL A 296 5.90 9.47 15.16
C VAL A 296 5.02 8.44 15.85
N VAL A 297 4.85 8.58 17.15
CA VAL A 297 3.99 7.72 17.97
C VAL A 297 2.78 8.52 18.45
N PRO A 298 1.58 8.32 17.90
CA PRO A 298 0.39 9.04 18.32
C PRO A 298 0.00 8.73 19.78
N LYS A 299 -0.38 9.76 20.55
CA LYS A 299 -0.92 9.60 21.92
C LYS A 299 -2.28 8.90 21.94
N ALA A 300 -3.07 9.08 20.88
CA ALA A 300 -4.39 8.50 20.79
C ALA A 300 -4.34 6.96 20.72
N ALA A 301 -5.28 6.31 21.38
CA ALA A 301 -5.55 4.88 21.22
C ALA A 301 -6.03 4.58 19.78
N GLY A 302 -5.78 3.37 19.31
CA GLY A 302 -6.20 2.93 17.97
C GLY A 302 -5.40 3.53 16.80
N GLN A 303 -4.33 4.31 17.05
CA GLN A 303 -3.48 4.88 16.01
C GLN A 303 -2.08 4.25 16.04
N ALA A 304 -1.70 3.60 14.94
CA ALA A 304 -0.36 3.04 14.78
C ALA A 304 0.72 4.14 14.69
N PRO A 305 1.94 3.88 15.16
CA PRO A 305 3.11 4.66 14.82
C PRO A 305 3.35 4.74 13.31
N PHE A 306 4.06 5.76 12.84
CA PHE A 306 4.34 5.99 11.43
C PHE A 306 5.61 6.82 11.23
N GLY A 307 6.24 6.70 10.05
CA GLY A 307 7.38 7.50 9.64
C GLY A 307 7.00 8.91 9.19
N LEU A 308 8.00 9.81 9.07
CA LEU A 308 7.82 11.12 8.47
C LEU A 308 8.04 11.06 6.95
N PRO A 309 7.38 11.93 6.17
CA PRO A 309 7.71 12.04 4.75
C PRO A 309 9.12 12.59 4.55
N ASN A 310 9.82 12.08 3.54
CA ASN A 310 11.19 12.50 3.23
C ASN A 310 11.28 13.95 2.73
N ARG A 311 10.22 14.43 2.08
CA ARG A 311 10.11 15.82 1.64
C ARG A 311 9.39 16.65 2.69
N ASP A 312 10.02 17.71 3.15
CA ASP A 312 9.47 18.68 4.13
C ASP A 312 8.91 18.06 5.42
N PRO A 313 9.66 17.18 6.10
CA PRO A 313 9.18 16.43 7.25
C PRO A 313 8.71 17.32 8.42
N TRP A 314 9.38 18.44 8.63
CA TRP A 314 9.15 19.30 9.79
C TRP A 314 7.87 20.12 9.67
N ASN A 315 7.57 20.67 8.48
CA ASN A 315 6.29 21.35 8.26
C ASN A 315 5.14 20.36 8.27
N TRP A 316 5.32 19.17 7.69
CA TRP A 316 4.33 18.12 7.74
C TRP A 316 4.02 17.71 9.20
N LEU A 317 5.07 17.50 10.02
CA LEU A 317 4.92 17.14 11.44
C LEU A 317 4.21 18.23 12.24
N LYS A 318 4.58 19.49 12.03
CA LYS A 318 3.95 20.67 12.64
C LYS A 318 2.44 20.74 12.31
N ASP A 319 2.11 20.54 11.04
CA ASP A 319 0.73 20.59 10.56
C ASP A 319 -0.07 19.41 11.11
N TRP A 320 0.53 18.21 11.16
CA TRP A 320 -0.07 17.06 11.80
C TRP A 320 -0.34 17.31 13.30
N ASP A 321 0.64 17.80 14.03
CA ASP A 321 0.51 18.07 15.47
C ASP A 321 -0.51 19.16 15.77
N SER A 322 -0.66 20.12 14.84
CA SER A 322 -1.65 21.21 14.91
C SER A 322 -3.03 20.84 14.34
N ARG A 323 -3.25 19.60 13.88
CA ARG A 323 -4.50 19.11 13.27
C ARG A 323 -4.92 19.85 12.00
N VAL A 324 -4.00 20.28 11.18
CA VAL A 324 -4.31 20.86 9.86
C VAL A 324 -4.99 19.78 9.00
N PRO A 325 -6.16 20.05 8.39
CA PRO A 325 -6.85 19.07 7.55
C PRO A 325 -6.17 18.93 6.18
N GLY A 326 -6.38 17.78 5.54
CA GLY A 326 -5.93 17.56 4.15
C GLY A 326 -4.44 17.28 3.99
N LEU A 327 -3.75 16.85 5.04
CA LEU A 327 -2.36 16.42 4.93
C LEU A 327 -2.23 15.23 3.97
N PRO A 328 -1.12 15.15 3.24
CA PRO A 328 -0.76 13.96 2.48
C PRO A 328 -0.81 12.68 3.34
N PRO A 329 -1.09 11.51 2.76
CA PRO A 329 -1.09 10.26 3.50
C PRO A 329 0.26 10.02 4.18
N ARG A 330 0.22 9.30 5.28
CA ARG A 330 1.42 8.88 6.01
C ARG A 330 2.22 7.94 5.12
N PRO A 331 3.57 8.07 5.08
CA PRO A 331 4.37 7.12 4.33
C PRO A 331 4.29 5.72 4.98
N ASP A 332 4.35 4.69 4.14
CA ASP A 332 4.55 3.32 4.61
C ASP A 332 5.96 3.17 5.19
N PRO A 333 6.18 2.23 6.11
CA PRO A 333 7.52 1.93 6.60
C PRO A 333 8.45 1.59 5.44
N GLY A 334 9.57 2.29 5.33
CA GLY A 334 10.65 1.96 4.40
C GLY A 334 11.37 0.69 4.83
N THR A 335 12.40 0.30 4.08
CA THR A 335 13.30 -0.80 4.48
C THR A 335 14.35 -0.32 5.46
N ALA A 336 14.68 -1.13 6.48
CA ALA A 336 15.77 -0.81 7.41
C ALA A 336 17.10 -0.60 6.67
N ALA A 337 17.44 -1.50 5.75
CA ALA A 337 18.63 -1.44 4.90
C ALA A 337 18.28 -1.01 3.48
N TRP A 338 18.37 0.27 3.16
CA TRP A 338 18.04 0.82 1.85
C TRP A 338 19.23 0.91 0.87
N TYR A 339 20.45 1.16 1.40
CA TYR A 339 21.62 1.53 0.58
C TYR A 339 22.06 0.41 -0.36
N THR A 340 22.35 -0.77 0.18
CA THR A 340 22.88 -1.89 -0.59
C THR A 340 21.90 -2.42 -1.64
N PRO A 341 20.61 -2.66 -1.34
CA PRO A 341 19.65 -3.09 -2.32
C PRO A 341 19.46 -2.06 -3.45
N MET A 342 19.30 -0.78 -3.11
CA MET A 342 19.13 0.29 -4.10
C MET A 342 20.33 0.40 -5.04
N LEU A 343 21.56 0.34 -4.51
CA LEU A 343 22.74 0.41 -5.37
C LEU A 343 22.91 -0.82 -6.26
N ALA A 344 22.52 -2.00 -5.80
CA ALA A 344 22.54 -3.20 -6.64
C ALA A 344 21.62 -3.02 -7.86
N GLU A 345 20.44 -2.42 -7.70
CA GLU A 345 19.52 -2.10 -8.80
C GLU A 345 20.05 -0.99 -9.72
N LEU A 346 20.79 -0.04 -9.18
CA LEU A 346 21.32 1.11 -9.92
C LEU A 346 22.65 0.85 -10.63
N GLY A 347 23.27 -0.31 -10.46
CA GLY A 347 24.55 -0.68 -11.09
C GLY A 347 25.78 -0.44 -10.22
N GLY A 348 25.59 -0.17 -8.96
CA GLY A 348 26.67 0.04 -7.96
C GLY A 348 27.16 1.49 -7.85
N ALA A 349 27.91 1.77 -6.79
CA ALA A 349 28.57 3.04 -6.58
C ALA A 349 29.99 3.03 -7.13
N ARG A 350 30.36 4.05 -7.91
CA ARG A 350 31.75 4.29 -8.35
C ARG A 350 32.54 5.09 -7.32
N SER A 351 31.92 6.13 -6.77
CA SER A 351 32.52 6.96 -5.74
C SER A 351 31.44 7.46 -4.78
N VAL A 352 31.87 7.81 -3.57
CA VAL A 352 31.03 8.45 -2.56
C VAL A 352 31.83 9.61 -1.96
N SER A 353 31.22 10.79 -1.93
CA SER A 353 31.80 12.01 -1.33
C SER A 353 30.85 12.61 -0.29
N VAL A 354 31.38 13.44 0.58
CA VAL A 354 30.66 14.09 1.67
C VAL A 354 30.80 15.58 1.58
N HIS A 355 29.67 16.30 1.64
CA HIS A 355 29.61 17.75 1.56
C HIS A 355 28.83 18.33 2.75
N ARG A 356 29.09 19.61 3.04
CA ARG A 356 28.38 20.38 4.05
C ARG A 356 27.43 21.41 3.43
N THR A 357 27.53 21.64 2.12
CA THR A 357 26.76 22.65 1.41
C THR A 357 26.31 22.12 0.07
N TRP A 358 25.19 22.63 -0.40
CA TRP A 358 24.67 22.37 -1.74
C TRP A 358 25.60 22.83 -2.86
N ALA A 359 26.31 23.95 -2.63
CA ALA A 359 27.32 24.41 -3.59
C ALA A 359 28.40 23.36 -3.81
N GLY A 360 28.94 22.76 -2.73
CA GLY A 360 29.92 21.70 -2.85
C GLY A 360 29.43 20.47 -3.60
N VAL A 361 28.14 20.12 -3.46
CA VAL A 361 27.53 19.02 -4.24
C VAL A 361 27.50 19.39 -5.73
N LEU A 362 27.03 20.59 -6.07
CA LEU A 362 26.93 21.02 -7.46
C LEU A 362 28.30 21.19 -8.12
N ASP A 363 29.29 21.71 -7.41
CA ASP A 363 30.66 21.84 -7.88
C ASP A 363 31.25 20.46 -8.24
N GLU A 364 31.10 19.46 -7.34
CA GLU A 364 31.56 18.09 -7.63
C GLU A 364 30.83 17.48 -8.84
N VAL A 365 29.50 17.60 -8.88
CA VAL A 365 28.69 17.04 -9.97
C VAL A 365 29.05 17.67 -11.32
N GLN A 366 29.44 18.94 -11.35
CA GLN A 366 29.89 19.63 -12.55
C GLN A 366 31.19 19.03 -13.14
N GLU A 367 32.04 18.45 -12.29
CA GLU A 367 33.28 17.80 -12.74
C GLU A 367 33.05 16.40 -13.36
N PHE A 368 31.86 15.81 -13.15
CA PHE A 368 31.55 14.49 -13.69
C PHE A 368 31.28 14.54 -15.20
N PRO A 369 31.56 13.45 -15.92
CA PRO A 369 31.21 13.31 -17.31
C PRO A 369 29.71 13.60 -17.55
N ALA A 370 29.39 14.21 -18.69
CA ALA A 370 28.01 14.46 -19.08
C ALA A 370 27.16 13.17 -18.99
N ARG A 371 25.94 13.30 -18.51
CA ARG A 371 24.97 12.20 -18.26
C ARG A 371 25.35 11.25 -17.12
N THR A 372 26.34 11.57 -16.30
CA THR A 372 26.58 10.84 -15.06
C THR A 372 25.35 10.99 -14.15
N ARG A 373 24.89 9.86 -13.62
CA ARG A 373 23.82 9.84 -12.60
C ARG A 373 24.45 9.85 -11.23
N THR A 374 24.03 10.80 -10.41
CA THR A 374 24.52 10.92 -9.05
C THR A 374 23.33 10.98 -8.10
N LEU A 375 23.29 10.08 -7.14
CA LEU A 375 22.32 10.13 -6.06
C LEU A 375 22.86 11.03 -4.97
N VAL A 376 22.03 11.92 -4.44
CA VAL A 376 22.37 12.80 -3.32
C VAL A 376 21.50 12.41 -2.13
N TRP A 377 22.14 11.89 -1.09
CA TRP A 377 21.48 11.60 0.17
C TRP A 377 21.61 12.81 1.10
N VAL A 378 20.48 13.41 1.43
CA VAL A 378 20.35 14.50 2.38
C VAL A 378 20.12 13.92 3.75
N ARG A 379 21.05 14.06 4.67
CA ARG A 379 20.93 13.65 6.07
C ARG A 379 20.51 14.84 6.92
N ARG A 380 19.58 14.60 7.84
CA ARG A 380 19.02 15.64 8.72
C ARG A 380 19.17 15.27 10.18
N MET A 381 19.11 16.28 11.04
CA MET A 381 18.96 16.09 12.49
C MET A 381 17.59 16.56 12.96
N ASP A 382 17.12 15.94 14.03
CA ASP A 382 15.99 16.47 14.80
C ASP A 382 16.41 17.62 15.73
N ALA A 383 15.47 18.16 16.48
CA ALA A 383 15.72 19.27 17.42
C ALA A 383 16.67 18.87 18.58
N GLN A 384 16.86 17.58 18.83
CA GLN A 384 17.76 17.03 19.84
C GLN A 384 19.14 16.70 19.29
N GLY A 385 19.39 16.97 18.01
CA GLY A 385 20.66 16.69 17.33
C GLY A 385 20.91 15.22 17.00
N ARG A 386 19.85 14.39 17.02
CA ARG A 386 19.90 13.00 16.58
C ARG A 386 19.60 12.91 15.08
N GLU A 387 20.17 11.93 14.40
CA GLU A 387 19.84 11.70 13.00
C GLU A 387 18.34 11.35 12.83
N SER A 388 17.75 11.89 11.79
CA SER A 388 16.31 11.81 11.52
C SER A 388 16.05 11.44 10.05
N VAL A 389 14.84 11.68 9.57
CA VAL A 389 14.42 11.34 8.21
C VAL A 389 15.29 12.02 7.16
N GLY A 390 15.85 11.24 6.24
CA GLY A 390 16.63 11.72 5.11
C GLY A 390 15.80 11.95 3.86
N GLN A 391 16.45 12.41 2.79
CA GLN A 391 15.85 12.55 1.47
C GLN A 391 16.85 12.08 0.41
N LEU A 392 16.35 11.48 -0.66
CA LEU A 392 17.16 11.13 -1.82
C LEU A 392 16.77 12.01 -3.00
N LEU A 393 17.77 12.65 -3.60
CA LEU A 393 17.62 13.47 -4.81
C LEU A 393 18.53 12.90 -5.91
N TRP A 394 18.20 13.19 -7.15
CA TRP A 394 19.13 13.02 -8.26
C TRP A 394 19.87 14.32 -8.55
N ALA A 395 21.17 14.23 -8.75
CA ALA A 395 21.94 15.28 -9.40
C ALA A 395 22.26 14.84 -10.84
N VAL A 396 21.89 15.67 -11.81
CA VAL A 396 22.08 15.40 -13.23
C VAL A 396 22.79 16.58 -13.90
N THR A 397 23.74 16.29 -14.77
CA THR A 397 24.45 17.31 -15.54
C THR A 397 23.78 17.43 -16.91
N GLY A 398 23.16 18.59 -17.18
CA GLY A 398 22.57 18.97 -18.45
C GLY A 398 23.43 20.00 -19.21
N ASP A 399 22.92 20.48 -20.34
CA ASP A 399 23.61 21.50 -21.16
C ASP A 399 23.76 22.86 -20.44
N GLU A 400 22.85 23.14 -19.47
CA GLU A 400 22.87 24.37 -18.66
C GLU A 400 23.66 24.20 -17.34
N GLY A 401 24.29 23.07 -17.13
CA GLY A 401 25.02 22.73 -15.90
C GLY A 401 24.34 21.70 -15.01
N PRO A 402 24.87 21.47 -13.80
CA PRO A 402 24.30 20.51 -12.86
C PRO A 402 23.00 21.04 -12.25
N ARG A 403 22.01 20.16 -12.11
CA ARG A 403 20.74 20.44 -11.42
C ARG A 403 20.36 19.28 -10.51
N LEU A 404 19.65 19.63 -9.44
CA LEU A 404 19.03 18.65 -8.55
C LEU A 404 17.59 18.37 -8.99
N VAL A 405 17.16 17.13 -8.87
CA VAL A 405 15.83 16.67 -9.25
C VAL A 405 15.27 15.80 -8.12
N ASP A 406 14.06 16.12 -7.69
CA ASP A 406 13.30 15.26 -6.77
C ASP A 406 12.41 14.31 -7.58
N PRO A 407 12.70 13.00 -7.60
CA PRO A 407 11.92 12.06 -8.40
C PRO A 407 10.49 11.84 -7.86
N MET A 408 10.18 12.33 -6.66
CA MET A 408 8.87 12.15 -6.02
C MET A 408 7.86 13.25 -6.38
N VAL A 409 8.26 14.25 -7.19
CA VAL A 409 7.37 15.32 -7.62
C VAL A 409 7.28 15.41 -9.14
N PRO A 410 6.11 15.76 -9.71
CA PRO A 410 5.89 15.75 -11.15
C PRO A 410 6.81 16.69 -11.95
N ASP A 411 7.12 17.85 -11.41
CA ASP A 411 8.02 18.84 -12.01
C ASP A 411 9.50 18.61 -11.67
N GLY A 412 9.77 17.69 -10.75
CA GLY A 412 11.12 17.33 -10.32
C GLY A 412 11.84 18.43 -9.55
N GLU A 413 11.18 19.51 -9.16
CA GLU A 413 11.80 20.60 -8.40
C GLU A 413 11.99 20.23 -6.93
N PRO A 414 13.24 20.16 -6.42
CA PRO A 414 13.52 19.76 -5.06
C PRO A 414 13.23 20.86 -4.05
N LEU A 415 12.75 20.48 -2.89
CA LEU A 415 12.77 21.33 -1.71
C LEU A 415 14.10 21.09 -0.99
N LEU A 416 15.01 22.06 -1.06
CA LEU A 416 16.34 21.95 -0.46
C LEU A 416 16.29 22.32 1.02
N ASP A 417 16.83 21.44 1.85
CA ASP A 417 17.03 21.71 3.27
C ASP A 417 18.13 22.81 3.40
N PRO A 418 17.85 23.92 4.08
CA PRO A 418 18.83 25.00 4.22
C PRO A 418 20.01 24.63 5.14
N ASP A 419 19.82 23.69 6.06
CA ASP A 419 20.83 23.30 7.07
C ASP A 419 20.90 21.77 7.23
N PRO A 420 21.33 21.04 6.18
CA PRO A 420 21.45 19.59 6.27
C PRO A 420 22.61 19.20 7.21
N LEU A 421 22.44 18.11 7.96
CA LEU A 421 23.53 17.52 8.74
C LEU A 421 24.71 17.20 7.82
N GLU A 422 24.44 16.55 6.71
CA GLU A 422 25.42 16.08 5.74
C GLU A 422 24.74 15.82 4.39
N LEU A 423 25.45 16.07 3.32
CA LEU A 423 25.07 15.72 1.95
C LEU A 423 26.06 14.67 1.43
N ARG A 424 25.58 13.49 1.05
CA ARG A 424 26.39 12.46 0.42
C ARG A 424 26.09 12.35 -1.05
N THR A 425 27.07 12.58 -1.90
CA THR A 425 27.01 12.28 -3.32
C THR A 425 27.45 10.84 -3.56
N ILE A 426 26.65 10.10 -4.31
CA ILE A 426 26.91 8.70 -4.66
C ILE A 426 26.86 8.63 -6.18
N GLN A 427 28.01 8.58 -6.84
CA GLN A 427 28.13 8.43 -8.27
C GLN A 427 27.76 7.00 -8.67
N ILE A 428 26.78 6.86 -9.55
CA ILE A 428 26.28 5.56 -10.02
C ILE A 428 27.11 5.07 -11.22
N GLY A 429 27.33 3.76 -11.27
CA GLY A 429 28.21 3.06 -12.23
C GLY A 429 27.66 2.91 -13.64
#